data_15209b5c9f56422b0a5020ac5a40ebdf
#
_entry.id   15209b5c9f56422b0a5020ac5a40ebdf
#
_cell.length_a   1.000
_cell.length_b   1.000
_cell.length_c   1.000
_cell.angle_alpha   90.00
_cell.angle_beta   90.00
_cell.angle_gamma   90.00
#
_symmetry.space_group_name_H-M   'P 1'
#
loop_
_entity.id
_entity.type
_entity.pdbx_description
1 polymer ?
#
loop_
_entity_poly.entity_id
_entity_poly.type
_entity_poly.pdbx_seq_one_letter_code
_entity_poly.pdbx_strand_id
1 'polypeptide(L)'
;MIDHKWIGKTYGPLEYEIGREKMKEYAAAAKDFRPIYHDREFARQTKYGDIIGMPNFAAVYGMRGAGMMLIDPEIKLNLAMLVHGAQEFEWFTVVKPNDIIVETGKIADIYEKGNLDFVVYEGEAKNQRDELVCRSRATFIIRGG
;
A
#
# COMPACT_ATOMS: atom_id res chain seq x y z
N MET A 1 25.38 0.17 3.91
CA MET A 1 25.12 -0.71 2.73
C MET A 1 24.22 -1.84 3.17
N ILE A 2 23.06 -2.00 2.51
CA ILE A 2 22.09 -3.04 2.82
C ILE A 2 22.43 -4.30 2.00
N ASP A 3 22.42 -5.46 2.65
CA ASP A 3 22.81 -6.72 2.00
C ASP A 3 21.78 -7.14 0.93
N HIS A 4 22.27 -7.34 -0.30
CA HIS A 4 21.45 -7.76 -1.46
C HIS A 4 20.82 -9.16 -1.32
N LYS A 5 21.28 -9.97 -0.34
CA LYS A 5 20.66 -11.28 -0.05
C LYS A 5 19.18 -11.18 0.30
N TRP A 6 18.72 -9.99 0.72
CA TRP A 6 17.32 -9.74 1.06
C TRP A 6 16.41 -9.56 -0.16
N ILE A 7 16.95 -9.40 -1.38
CA ILE A 7 16.16 -9.37 -2.60
C ILE A 7 15.37 -10.67 -2.72
N GLY A 8 14.07 -10.55 -2.93
CA GLY A 8 13.15 -11.68 -2.97
C GLY A 8 12.54 -12.07 -1.63
N LYS A 9 12.98 -11.48 -0.50
CA LYS A 9 12.33 -11.73 0.80
C LYS A 9 10.89 -11.26 0.74
N THR A 10 9.96 -12.14 1.13
CA THR A 10 8.51 -11.92 1.06
C THR A 10 7.91 -11.51 2.40
N TYR A 11 6.80 -10.77 2.32
CA TYR A 11 6.01 -10.32 3.48
C TYR A 11 4.54 -10.60 3.21
N GLY A 12 3.85 -11.07 4.24
CA GLY A 12 2.43 -11.47 4.13
C GLY A 12 2.25 -12.98 3.95
N PRO A 13 1.02 -13.42 3.67
CA PRO A 13 -0.17 -12.60 3.39
C PRO A 13 -0.63 -11.78 4.61
N LEU A 14 -1.07 -10.55 4.36
CA LEU A 14 -1.57 -9.63 5.37
C LEU A 14 -3.00 -9.20 5.01
N GLU A 15 -3.94 -9.49 5.90
CA GLU A 15 -5.35 -9.19 5.71
C GLU A 15 -5.70 -7.81 6.24
N TYR A 16 -6.57 -7.10 5.50
CA TYR A 16 -7.16 -5.84 5.90
C TYR A 16 -8.63 -5.78 5.50
N GLU A 17 -9.52 -5.60 6.47
CA GLU A 17 -10.93 -5.37 6.22
C GLU A 17 -11.19 -3.87 5.95
N ILE A 18 -11.86 -3.60 4.84
CA ILE A 18 -12.19 -2.24 4.41
C ILE A 18 -13.36 -1.70 5.23
N GLY A 19 -13.08 -0.78 6.14
CA GLY A 19 -14.09 -0.12 6.95
C GLY A 19 -14.71 1.09 6.25
N ARG A 20 -16.04 1.20 6.24
CA ARG A 20 -16.79 2.31 5.66
C ARG A 20 -16.33 3.68 6.20
N GLU A 21 -16.26 3.80 7.51
CA GLU A 21 -15.90 5.07 8.14
C GLU A 21 -14.42 5.41 7.86
N LYS A 22 -13.55 4.42 7.82
CA LYS A 22 -12.14 4.64 7.46
C LYS A 22 -11.98 5.20 6.06
N MET A 23 -12.75 4.71 5.09
CA MET A 23 -12.75 5.23 3.71
C MET A 23 -13.19 6.69 3.68
N LYS A 24 -14.27 7.02 4.39
CA LYS A 24 -14.81 8.39 4.48
C LYS A 24 -13.82 9.34 5.16
N GLU A 25 -13.24 8.93 6.27
CA GLU A 25 -12.23 9.70 6.99
C GLU A 25 -10.99 9.97 6.13
N TYR A 26 -10.55 8.96 5.38
CA TYR A 26 -9.40 9.10 4.48
C TYR A 26 -9.67 10.12 3.38
N ALA A 27 -10.84 10.05 2.73
CA ALA A 27 -11.24 10.99 1.70
C ALA A 27 -11.39 12.42 2.26
N ALA A 28 -11.97 12.55 3.45
CA ALA A 28 -12.11 13.84 4.13
C ALA A 28 -10.73 14.44 4.49
N ALA A 29 -9.79 13.62 4.96
CA ALA A 29 -8.43 14.06 5.24
C ALA A 29 -7.70 14.54 3.98
N ALA A 30 -7.98 13.93 2.83
CA ALA A 30 -7.49 14.37 1.53
C ALA A 30 -8.28 15.56 0.95
N LYS A 31 -9.27 16.08 1.69
CA LYS A 31 -10.18 17.16 1.27
C LYS A 31 -10.98 16.83 0.00
N ASP A 32 -11.25 15.56 -0.22
CA ASP A 32 -12.10 15.10 -1.32
C ASP A 32 -13.48 14.74 -0.77
N PHE A 33 -14.44 15.63 -1.00
CA PHE A 33 -15.81 15.52 -0.50
C PHE A 33 -16.81 15.08 -1.58
N ARG A 34 -16.31 14.51 -2.69
CA ARG A 34 -17.19 13.98 -3.74
C ARG A 34 -18.14 12.92 -3.18
N PRO A 35 -19.44 12.95 -3.55
CA PRO A 35 -20.45 12.07 -2.95
C PRO A 35 -20.13 10.58 -3.06
N ILE A 36 -19.43 10.15 -4.12
CA ILE A 36 -19.06 8.74 -4.32
C ILE A 36 -18.21 8.17 -3.18
N TYR A 37 -17.50 9.00 -2.43
CA TYR A 37 -16.67 8.58 -1.30
C TYR A 37 -17.35 8.71 0.06
N HIS A 38 -18.52 9.39 0.12
CA HIS A 38 -19.16 9.77 1.39
C HIS A 38 -20.64 9.42 1.50
N ASP A 39 -21.38 9.55 0.39
CA ASP A 39 -22.86 9.45 0.39
C ASP A 39 -23.29 8.08 -0.13
N ARG A 40 -23.80 7.25 0.78
CA ARG A 40 -24.27 5.92 0.47
C ARG A 40 -25.47 5.91 -0.46
N GLU A 41 -26.42 6.84 -0.28
CA GLU A 41 -27.62 6.90 -1.10
C GLU A 41 -27.28 7.33 -2.53
N PHE A 42 -26.39 8.30 -2.69
CA PHE A 42 -25.82 8.64 -3.99
C PHE A 42 -25.12 7.44 -4.64
N ALA A 43 -24.24 6.78 -3.88
CA ALA A 43 -23.42 5.67 -4.39
C ALA A 43 -24.23 4.46 -4.82
N ARG A 44 -25.38 4.18 -4.17
CA ARG A 44 -26.31 3.11 -4.55
C ARG A 44 -26.87 3.26 -5.96
N GLN A 45 -26.98 4.48 -6.46
CA GLN A 45 -27.46 4.78 -7.80
C GLN A 45 -26.38 4.68 -8.88
N THR A 46 -25.13 4.47 -8.49
CA THR A 46 -24.00 4.28 -9.40
C THR A 46 -23.80 2.81 -9.73
N LYS A 47 -22.98 2.54 -10.75
CA LYS A 47 -22.57 1.17 -11.11
C LYS A 47 -21.87 0.42 -9.97
N TYR A 48 -21.40 1.12 -8.97
CA TYR A 48 -20.68 0.53 -7.84
C TYR A 48 -21.61 0.00 -6.73
N GLY A 49 -22.81 0.57 -6.59
CA GLY A 49 -23.83 0.14 -5.62
C GLY A 49 -23.53 0.52 -4.16
N ASP A 50 -22.39 1.07 -3.87
CA ASP A 50 -21.96 1.58 -2.57
C ASP A 50 -20.85 2.60 -2.76
N ILE A 51 -20.44 3.30 -1.66
CA ILE A 51 -19.26 4.15 -1.70
C ILE A 51 -18.02 3.34 -2.04
N ILE A 52 -17.07 3.98 -2.68
CA ILE A 52 -15.79 3.36 -3.05
C ILE A 52 -14.65 4.03 -2.30
N GLY A 53 -13.54 3.33 -2.14
CA GLY A 53 -12.30 3.92 -1.69
C GLY A 53 -11.70 4.83 -2.76
N MET A 54 -11.24 6.00 -2.37
CA MET A 54 -10.50 6.82 -3.33
C MET A 54 -9.20 6.10 -3.73
N PRO A 55 -8.66 6.36 -4.94
CA PRO A 55 -7.55 5.56 -5.47
C PRO A 55 -6.36 5.44 -4.53
N ASN A 56 -5.89 6.53 -3.94
CA ASN A 56 -4.73 6.50 -3.05
C ASN A 56 -5.02 5.91 -1.66
N PHE A 57 -6.27 5.51 -1.35
CA PHE A 57 -6.57 4.66 -0.20
C PHE A 57 -5.81 3.32 -0.26
N ALA A 58 -5.32 2.93 -1.43
CA ALA A 58 -4.40 1.81 -1.61
C ALA A 58 -3.15 1.88 -0.71
N ALA A 59 -2.72 3.07 -0.30
CA ALA A 59 -1.64 3.22 0.68
C ALA A 59 -1.96 2.57 2.04
N VAL A 60 -3.24 2.45 2.38
CA VAL A 60 -3.69 1.82 3.64
C VAL A 60 -3.70 0.30 3.53
N TYR A 61 -4.27 -0.26 2.47
CA TYR A 61 -4.43 -1.72 2.35
C TYR A 61 -3.36 -2.42 1.49
N GLY A 62 -2.68 -1.70 0.61
CA GLY A 62 -1.75 -2.26 -0.38
C GLY A 62 -0.27 -2.02 -0.07
N MET A 63 0.06 -1.56 1.14
CA MET A 63 1.44 -1.25 1.57
C MET A 63 1.78 -1.84 2.95
N ARG A 64 1.00 -2.79 3.43
CA ARG A 64 1.17 -3.34 4.77
C ARG A 64 2.46 -4.15 4.91
N GLY A 65 2.81 -4.92 3.88
CA GLY A 65 4.07 -5.66 3.84
C GLY A 65 5.30 -4.76 3.79
N ALA A 66 5.20 -3.60 3.15
CA ALA A 66 6.26 -2.57 3.22
C ALA A 66 6.47 -2.11 4.67
N GLY A 67 5.39 -1.89 5.42
CA GLY A 67 5.48 -1.57 6.86
C GLY A 67 6.20 -2.65 7.66
N MET A 68 5.93 -3.94 7.38
CA MET A 68 6.63 -5.06 8.00
C MET A 68 8.12 -5.10 7.62
N MET A 69 8.43 -4.84 6.36
CA MET A 69 9.81 -4.75 5.88
C MET A 69 10.60 -3.66 6.63
N LEU A 70 9.99 -2.50 6.83
CA LEU A 70 10.66 -1.37 7.49
C LEU A 70 11.10 -1.67 8.92
N ILE A 71 10.34 -2.51 9.63
CA ILE A 71 10.65 -2.88 11.03
C ILE A 71 11.25 -4.28 11.16
N ASP A 72 11.66 -4.89 10.06
CA ASP A 72 12.21 -6.25 10.05
C ASP A 72 13.55 -6.32 10.83
N PRO A 73 13.62 -7.08 11.93
CA PRO A 73 14.81 -7.14 12.76
C PRO A 73 16.00 -7.85 12.09
N GLU A 74 15.80 -8.55 10.99
CA GLU A 74 16.88 -9.19 10.23
C GLU A 74 17.54 -8.18 9.28
N ILE A 75 16.77 -7.32 8.62
CA ILE A 75 17.29 -6.32 7.68
C ILE A 75 17.89 -5.14 8.44
N LYS A 76 17.27 -4.72 9.53
CA LYS A 76 17.73 -3.63 10.42
C LYS A 76 17.93 -2.30 9.70
N LEU A 77 16.91 -1.87 8.94
CA LEU A 77 16.96 -0.58 8.27
C LEU A 77 17.10 0.56 9.27
N ASN A 78 17.95 1.53 8.96
CA ASN A 78 18.07 2.73 9.79
C ASN A 78 16.92 3.70 9.53
N LEU A 79 15.82 3.54 10.29
CA LEU A 79 14.60 4.34 10.11
C LEU A 79 14.81 5.84 10.35
N ALA A 80 15.80 6.21 11.17
CA ALA A 80 16.11 7.63 11.42
C ALA A 80 16.69 8.33 10.19
N MET A 81 17.26 7.56 9.26
CA MET A 81 17.88 8.05 8.03
C MET A 81 17.10 7.66 6.78
N LEU A 82 15.87 7.18 6.96
CA LEU A 82 15.03 6.69 5.87
C LEU A 82 14.03 7.75 5.42
N VAL A 83 13.88 7.85 4.10
CA VAL A 83 12.80 8.63 3.48
C VAL A 83 12.05 7.76 2.47
N HIS A 84 10.74 8.02 2.32
CA HIS A 84 9.93 7.42 1.27
C HIS A 84 10.18 8.22 -0.02
N GLY A 85 10.96 7.65 -0.94
CA GLY A 85 11.45 8.35 -2.13
C GLY A 85 10.49 8.34 -3.30
N ALA A 86 9.77 7.23 -3.51
CA ALA A 86 8.80 7.11 -4.60
C ALA A 86 7.68 6.13 -4.25
N GLN A 87 6.50 6.36 -4.82
CA GLN A 87 5.34 5.49 -4.72
C GLN A 87 4.64 5.39 -6.06
N GLU A 88 4.38 4.14 -6.48
CA GLU A 88 3.60 3.84 -7.67
C GLU A 88 2.44 2.93 -7.28
N PHE A 89 1.27 3.16 -7.88
CA PHE A 89 0.11 2.29 -7.78
C PHE A 89 -0.45 2.01 -9.18
N GLU A 90 -0.86 0.77 -9.38
CA GLU A 90 -1.64 0.35 -10.52
C GLU A 90 -2.95 -0.26 -10.01
N TRP A 91 -4.09 0.33 -10.38
CA TRP A 91 -5.41 -0.07 -9.91
C TRP A 91 -6.14 -0.89 -10.96
N PHE A 92 -6.76 -1.98 -10.53
CA PHE A 92 -7.50 -2.90 -11.39
C PHE A 92 -8.99 -2.89 -11.09
N THR A 93 -9.36 -2.68 -9.82
CA THR A 93 -10.75 -2.51 -9.39
C THR A 93 -10.83 -1.61 -8.17
N VAL A 94 -12.04 -1.15 -7.85
CA VAL A 94 -12.30 -0.35 -6.66
C VAL A 94 -12.44 -1.24 -5.43
N VAL A 95 -12.18 -0.68 -4.26
CA VAL A 95 -12.54 -1.30 -2.98
C VAL A 95 -13.82 -0.70 -2.46
N LYS A 96 -14.61 -1.52 -1.77
CA LYS A 96 -15.88 -1.16 -1.15
C LYS A 96 -15.89 -1.51 0.34
N PRO A 97 -16.80 -0.95 1.11
CA PRO A 97 -16.97 -1.36 2.50
C PRO A 97 -17.16 -2.87 2.63
N ASN A 98 -16.53 -3.46 3.64
CA ASN A 98 -16.52 -4.89 3.96
C ASN A 98 -15.72 -5.78 2.99
N ASP A 99 -15.05 -5.22 1.99
CA ASP A 99 -14.06 -6.00 1.25
C ASP A 99 -12.94 -6.44 2.20
N ILE A 100 -12.48 -7.68 2.01
CA ILE A 100 -11.33 -8.24 2.71
C ILE A 100 -10.18 -8.28 1.72
N ILE A 101 -9.18 -7.45 1.97
CA ILE A 101 -8.01 -7.35 1.11
C ILE A 101 -6.87 -8.15 1.72
N VAL A 102 -6.25 -8.99 0.91
CA VAL A 102 -5.02 -9.71 1.28
C VAL A 102 -3.88 -9.18 0.43
N GLU A 103 -2.88 -8.63 1.10
CA GLU A 103 -1.68 -8.11 0.47
C GLU A 103 -0.51 -9.04 0.73
N THR A 104 0.25 -9.32 -0.32
CA THR A 104 1.53 -10.03 -0.29
C THR A 104 2.53 -9.25 -1.10
N GLY A 105 3.73 -9.11 -0.58
CA GLY A 105 4.77 -8.40 -1.30
C GLY A 105 6.16 -8.92 -1.02
N LYS A 106 7.12 -8.28 -1.62
CA LYS A 106 8.53 -8.67 -1.54
C LYS A 106 9.46 -7.48 -1.70
N ILE A 107 10.68 -7.64 -1.27
CA ILE A 107 11.79 -6.77 -1.70
C ILE A 107 12.11 -7.14 -3.15
N ALA A 108 11.81 -6.21 -4.05
CA ALA A 108 12.01 -6.42 -5.49
C ALA A 108 13.44 -6.10 -5.91
N ASP A 109 14.05 -5.10 -5.26
CA ASP A 109 15.42 -4.68 -5.59
C ASP A 109 16.07 -3.97 -4.39
N ILE A 110 17.41 -4.03 -4.35
CA ILE A 110 18.26 -3.24 -3.46
C ILE A 110 19.43 -2.75 -4.30
N TYR A 111 19.65 -1.45 -4.32
CA TYR A 111 20.79 -0.87 -5.05
C TYR A 111 21.33 0.37 -4.34
N GLU A 112 22.54 0.75 -4.71
CA GLU A 112 23.22 1.93 -4.15
C GLU A 112 23.41 3.00 -5.22
N LYS A 113 23.34 4.25 -4.80
CA LYS A 113 23.71 5.40 -5.63
C LYS A 113 24.40 6.46 -4.77
N GLY A 114 25.71 6.65 -4.97
CA GLY A 114 26.51 7.48 -4.10
C GLY A 114 26.61 6.88 -2.70
N ASN A 115 26.18 7.65 -1.69
CA ASN A 115 26.13 7.22 -0.29
C ASN A 115 24.71 6.87 0.17
N LEU A 116 23.83 6.55 -0.76
CA LEU A 116 22.43 6.21 -0.49
C LEU A 116 22.14 4.76 -0.89
N ASP A 117 21.47 4.06 0.00
CA ASP A 117 20.89 2.74 -0.28
C ASP A 117 19.43 2.90 -0.69
N PHE A 118 19.01 2.16 -1.70
CA PHE A 118 17.63 2.13 -2.20
C PHE A 118 17.06 0.74 -2.00
N VAL A 119 15.91 0.67 -1.35
CA VAL A 119 15.15 -0.58 -1.17
C VAL A 119 13.82 -0.42 -1.89
N VAL A 120 13.56 -1.30 -2.83
CA VAL A 120 12.32 -1.32 -3.61
C VAL A 120 11.44 -2.44 -3.11
N TYR A 121 10.23 -2.09 -2.68
CA TYR A 121 9.19 -3.02 -2.29
C TYR A 121 8.13 -3.10 -3.38
N GLU A 122 7.66 -4.29 -3.71
CA GLU A 122 6.50 -4.53 -4.57
C GLU A 122 5.47 -5.36 -3.82
N GLY A 123 4.20 -4.95 -3.92
CA GLY A 123 3.08 -5.63 -3.31
C GLY A 123 1.93 -5.85 -4.31
N GLU A 124 1.18 -6.93 -4.09
CA GLU A 124 -0.08 -7.20 -4.77
C GLU A 124 -1.19 -7.36 -3.71
N ALA A 125 -2.30 -6.67 -3.93
CA ALA A 125 -3.47 -6.72 -3.08
C ALA A 125 -4.63 -7.34 -3.84
N LYS A 126 -5.25 -8.38 -3.28
CA LYS A 126 -6.40 -9.08 -3.83
C LYS A 126 -7.58 -9.01 -2.86
N ASN A 127 -8.79 -9.01 -3.39
CA ASN A 127 -10.00 -9.07 -2.57
C ASN A 127 -10.41 -10.53 -2.24
N GLN A 128 -11.50 -10.69 -1.50
CA GLN A 128 -12.03 -12.00 -1.08
C GLN A 128 -12.50 -12.89 -2.25
N ARG A 129 -12.60 -12.36 -3.46
CA ARG A 129 -12.90 -13.10 -4.69
C ARG A 129 -11.65 -13.48 -5.49
N ASP A 130 -10.46 -13.31 -4.90
CA ASP A 130 -9.15 -13.48 -5.55
C ASP A 130 -8.92 -12.56 -6.76
N GLU A 131 -9.68 -11.46 -6.84
CA GLU A 131 -9.49 -10.44 -7.87
C GLU A 131 -8.35 -9.52 -7.47
N LEU A 132 -7.44 -9.27 -8.39
CA LEU A 132 -6.37 -8.29 -8.21
C LEU A 132 -6.98 -6.89 -8.12
N VAL A 133 -6.74 -6.22 -7.00
CA VAL A 133 -7.24 -4.88 -6.71
C VAL A 133 -6.21 -3.82 -7.07
N CYS A 134 -4.98 -4.03 -6.60
CA CYS A 134 -3.91 -3.05 -6.76
C CYS A 134 -2.54 -3.73 -6.75
N ARG A 135 -1.63 -3.20 -7.56
CA ARG A 135 -0.18 -3.39 -7.39
C ARG A 135 0.43 -2.12 -6.85
N SER A 136 1.35 -2.26 -5.93
CA SER A 136 2.10 -1.16 -5.34
C SER A 136 3.60 -1.36 -5.56
N ARG A 137 4.32 -0.27 -5.79
CA ARG A 137 5.77 -0.24 -5.82
C ARG A 137 6.24 0.97 -5.03
N ALA A 138 7.02 0.75 -4.00
CA ALA A 138 7.58 1.81 -3.16
C ALA A 138 9.10 1.75 -3.17
N THR A 139 9.74 2.90 -3.24
CA THR A 139 11.19 3.02 -3.11
C THR A 139 11.50 3.77 -1.82
N PHE A 140 12.22 3.12 -0.93
CA PHE A 140 12.74 3.70 0.30
C PHE A 140 14.21 4.01 0.11
N ILE A 141 14.62 5.19 0.56
CA ILE A 141 15.99 5.68 0.42
C ILE A 141 16.57 5.84 1.82
N ILE A 142 17.69 5.18 2.09
CA ILE A 142 18.37 5.21 3.37
C ILE A 142 19.75 5.83 3.17
N ARG A 143 20.06 6.84 3.95
CA ARG A 143 21.41 7.39 3.95
C ARG A 143 22.33 6.41 4.65
N GLY A 144 23.36 5.97 3.94
CA GLY A 144 24.44 5.17 4.52
C GLY A 144 25.19 5.96 5.60
N GLY A 145 25.52 5.31 6.71
CA GLY A 145 26.38 5.86 7.75
C GLY A 145 27.85 5.79 7.34
#